data_e693a92a7dbf3d35e54a9b479944cdc8
#
_entry.id   e693a92a7dbf3d35e54a9b479944cdc8
#
_cell.length_a   1.000
_cell.length_b   1.000
_cell.length_c   1.000
_cell.angle_alpha   90.00
_cell.angle_beta   90.00
_cell.angle_gamma   90.00
#
_symmetry.space_group_name_H-M   'P 1'
#
loop_
_entity.id
_entity.type
_entity.pdbx_description
1 polymer ?
#
loop_
_entity_poly.entity_id
_entity_poly.type
_entity_poly.pdbx_seq_one_letter_code
_entity_poly.pdbx_strand_id
1 'polypeptide(L)'
;ADVRNLQLAKAAVAGGIRVLLEQRHITADELESVEIAGGFGNYLKPESAVRIGMLPKGTLGKLRVMGNTALAGASMLALDGANWERLRSIPAKCRDIELSGRDDFADAFTDNLTF
;
A
#
# COMPACT_ATOMS: atom_id res chain seq x y z
N ALA A 1 -9.08 -11.05 20.70
CA ALA A 1 -8.88 -11.54 19.31
C ALA A 1 -8.72 -10.37 18.33
N ASP A 2 -9.63 -9.40 18.33
CA ASP A 2 -9.67 -8.34 17.31
C ASP A 2 -8.47 -7.39 17.36
N VAL A 3 -8.03 -6.98 18.55
CA VAL A 3 -6.84 -6.12 18.73
C VAL A 3 -5.59 -6.80 18.17
N ARG A 4 -5.41 -8.09 18.47
CA ARG A 4 -4.26 -8.85 17.95
C ARG A 4 -4.30 -8.96 16.43
N ASN A 5 -5.46 -9.23 15.84
CA ASN A 5 -5.61 -9.29 14.39
C ASN A 5 -5.30 -7.93 13.75
N LEU A 6 -5.72 -6.83 14.36
CA LEU A 6 -5.39 -5.50 13.91
C LEU A 6 -3.87 -5.23 14.01
N GLN A 7 -3.23 -5.63 15.11
CA GLN A 7 -1.76 -5.49 15.27
C GLN A 7 -1.00 -6.25 14.18
N LEU A 8 -1.39 -7.51 13.90
CA LEU A 8 -0.77 -8.31 12.84
C LEU A 8 -0.98 -7.68 11.46
N ALA A 9 -2.21 -7.28 11.15
CA ALA A 9 -2.53 -6.67 9.85
C ALA A 9 -1.77 -5.34 9.64
N LYS A 10 -1.77 -4.46 10.66
CA LYS A 10 -1.04 -3.20 10.54
C LYS A 10 0.48 -3.40 10.44
N ALA A 11 1.02 -4.38 11.19
CA ALA A 11 2.44 -4.69 11.14
C ALA A 11 2.88 -5.20 9.77
N ALA A 12 2.05 -6.03 9.12
CA ALA A 12 2.33 -6.52 7.78
C ALA A 12 2.34 -5.38 6.75
N VAL A 13 1.36 -4.48 6.82
CA VAL A 13 1.30 -3.32 5.91
C VAL A 13 2.49 -2.37 6.16
N ALA A 14 2.73 -1.99 7.41
CA ALA A 14 3.82 -1.09 7.77
C ALA A 14 5.20 -1.68 7.42
N GLY A 15 5.42 -2.97 7.69
CA GLY A 15 6.64 -3.68 7.35
C GLY A 15 6.87 -3.74 5.84
N GLY A 16 5.83 -4.06 5.06
CA GLY A 16 5.92 -4.05 3.60
C GLY A 16 6.25 -2.68 3.03
N ILE A 17 5.61 -1.62 3.52
CA ILE A 17 5.91 -0.23 3.13
C ILE A 17 7.38 0.11 3.45
N ARG A 18 7.86 -0.23 4.64
CA ARG A 18 9.24 0.03 5.05
C ARG A 18 10.23 -0.63 4.09
N VAL A 19 10.06 -1.92 3.79
CA VAL A 19 10.93 -2.64 2.84
C VAL A 19 10.92 -1.99 1.45
N LEU A 20 9.74 -1.59 0.96
CA LEU A 20 9.63 -0.91 -0.34
C LEU A 20 10.37 0.42 -0.37
N LEU A 21 10.25 1.24 0.67
CA LEU A 21 10.94 2.53 0.77
C LEU A 21 12.46 2.34 0.86
N GLU A 22 12.93 1.38 1.67
CA GLU A 22 14.35 1.03 1.79
C GLU A 22 14.94 0.54 0.46
N GLN A 23 14.21 -0.32 -0.27
CA GLN A 23 14.62 -0.78 -1.60
C GLN A 23 14.73 0.35 -2.65
N ARG A 24 13.96 1.40 -2.47
CA ARG A 24 13.99 2.58 -3.35
C ARG A 24 14.93 3.67 -2.84
N HIS A 25 15.52 3.50 -1.66
CA HIS A 25 16.38 4.48 -0.98
C HIS A 25 15.69 5.85 -0.82
N ILE A 26 14.40 5.83 -0.49
CA ILE A 26 13.58 7.03 -0.24
C ILE A 26 12.91 6.93 1.14
N THR A 27 12.53 8.07 1.66
CA THR A 27 11.76 8.21 2.90
C THR A 27 10.28 8.44 2.60
N ALA A 28 9.41 8.27 3.59
CA ALA A 28 7.99 8.56 3.44
C ALA A 28 7.70 10.05 3.16
N ASP A 29 8.57 10.94 3.60
CA ASP A 29 8.43 12.39 3.37
C ASP A 29 8.70 12.78 1.92
N GLU A 30 9.46 11.97 1.18
CA GLU A 30 9.77 12.19 -0.23
C GLU A 30 8.68 11.68 -1.18
N LEU A 31 7.68 10.94 -0.66
CA LEU A 31 6.53 10.51 -1.46
C LEU A 31 5.66 11.72 -1.84
N GLU A 32 5.27 11.81 -3.09
CA GLU A 32 4.34 12.85 -3.58
C GLU A 32 2.90 12.55 -3.17
N SER A 33 2.49 11.29 -3.25
CA SER A 33 1.16 10.81 -2.87
C SER A 33 1.20 9.37 -2.39
N VAL A 34 0.19 9.00 -1.61
CA VAL A 34 -0.10 7.62 -1.22
C VAL A 34 -1.55 7.33 -1.57
N GLU A 35 -1.75 6.40 -2.48
CA GLU A 35 -3.07 6.07 -2.99
C GLU A 35 -3.55 4.74 -2.42
N ILE A 36 -4.71 4.77 -1.76
CA ILE A 36 -5.33 3.60 -1.17
C ILE A 36 -6.46 3.15 -2.09
N ALA A 37 -6.25 2.02 -2.76
CA ALA A 37 -7.23 1.44 -3.69
C ALA A 37 -7.91 0.22 -3.09
N GLY A 38 -9.09 -0.10 -3.62
CA GLY A 38 -9.88 -1.26 -3.23
C GLY A 38 -10.97 -0.97 -2.21
N GLY A 39 -11.87 -1.93 -1.99
CA GLY A 39 -13.03 -1.77 -1.11
C GLY A 39 -12.68 -1.49 0.34
N PHE A 40 -11.57 -2.02 0.84
CA PHE A 40 -11.10 -1.78 2.21
C PHE A 40 -10.75 -0.30 2.43
N GLY A 41 -10.17 0.36 1.42
CA GLY A 41 -9.78 1.76 1.51
C GLY A 41 -10.94 2.72 1.78
N ASN A 42 -12.16 2.37 1.35
CA ASN A 42 -13.34 3.22 1.57
C ASN A 42 -13.72 3.38 3.05
N TYR A 43 -13.34 2.42 3.89
CA TYR A 43 -13.64 2.42 5.32
C TYR A 43 -12.45 2.85 6.17
N LEU A 44 -11.26 2.95 5.58
CA LEU A 44 -10.05 3.33 6.28
C LEU A 44 -10.02 4.86 6.47
N LYS A 45 -9.99 5.29 7.72
CA LYS A 45 -9.75 6.70 8.05
C LYS A 45 -8.25 6.97 8.00
N PRO A 46 -7.76 7.84 7.10
CA PRO A 46 -6.33 8.10 6.92
C PRO A 46 -5.61 8.47 8.22
N GLU A 47 -6.21 9.35 9.01
CA GLU A 47 -5.64 9.81 10.28
C GLU A 47 -5.51 8.66 11.29
N SER A 48 -6.49 7.76 11.31
CA SER A 48 -6.47 6.59 12.18
C SER A 48 -5.39 5.59 11.76
N ALA A 49 -5.25 5.37 10.44
CA ALA A 49 -4.23 4.48 9.90
C ALA A 49 -2.80 4.96 10.22
N VAL A 50 -2.57 6.27 10.10
CA VAL A 50 -1.29 6.88 10.49
C VAL A 50 -1.10 6.82 12.02
N ARG A 51 -2.15 7.11 12.79
CA ARG A 51 -2.10 7.11 14.26
C ARG A 51 -1.71 5.75 14.85
N ILE A 52 -2.25 4.65 14.30
CA ILE A 52 -1.91 3.29 14.76
C ILE A 52 -0.59 2.78 14.18
N GLY A 53 0.06 3.53 13.29
CA GLY A 53 1.31 3.14 12.66
C GLY A 53 1.15 2.13 11.51
N MET A 54 -0.03 2.01 10.92
CA MET A 54 -0.23 1.23 9.69
C MET A 54 0.40 1.93 8.48
N LEU A 55 0.31 3.25 8.44
CA LEU A 55 0.93 4.10 7.43
C LEU A 55 1.95 5.04 8.07
N PRO A 56 3.06 5.35 7.40
CA PRO A 56 4.10 6.25 7.93
C PRO A 56 3.55 7.65 8.23
N LYS A 57 4.05 8.28 9.29
CA LYS A 57 3.62 9.64 9.70
C LYS A 57 3.79 10.68 8.60
N GLY A 58 4.86 10.61 7.82
CA GLY A 58 5.14 11.53 6.71
C GLY A 58 4.14 11.46 5.54
N THR A 59 3.18 10.51 5.58
CA THR A 59 2.15 10.38 4.54
C THR A 59 0.86 11.13 4.86
N LEU A 60 0.71 11.66 6.08
CA LEU A 60 -0.48 12.43 6.45
C LEU A 60 -0.59 13.70 5.57
N GLY A 61 -1.74 13.91 4.95
CA GLY A 61 -1.97 14.98 3.97
C GLY A 61 -1.64 14.62 2.52
N LYS A 62 -0.97 13.49 2.28
CA LYS A 62 -0.67 12.96 0.93
C LYS A 62 -1.56 11.77 0.55
N LEU A 63 -2.42 11.32 1.48
CA LEU A 63 -3.28 10.16 1.32
C LEU A 63 -4.48 10.48 0.43
N ARG A 64 -4.74 9.60 -0.54
CA ARG A 64 -5.89 9.66 -1.44
C ARG A 64 -6.59 8.30 -1.44
N VAL A 65 -7.89 8.30 -1.18
CA VAL A 65 -8.71 7.09 -1.29
C VAL A 65 -9.26 7.02 -2.71
N MET A 66 -8.87 5.99 -3.45
CA MET A 66 -9.17 5.84 -4.88
C MET A 66 -10.40 4.96 -5.15
N GLY A 67 -10.97 4.34 -4.13
CA GLY A 67 -12.12 3.44 -4.31
C GLY A 67 -11.76 2.14 -5.04
N ASN A 68 -12.73 1.57 -5.75
CA ASN A 68 -12.56 0.32 -6.49
C ASN A 68 -11.88 0.56 -7.85
N THR A 69 -10.56 0.67 -7.85
CA THR A 69 -9.77 0.92 -9.07
C THR A 69 -9.77 -0.28 -10.03
N ALA A 70 -9.97 -1.51 -9.53
CA ALA A 70 -10.10 -2.68 -10.39
C ALA A 70 -11.35 -2.60 -11.26
N LEU A 71 -12.49 -2.22 -10.69
CA LEU A 71 -13.73 -1.98 -11.42
C LEU A 71 -13.58 -0.81 -12.41
N ALA A 72 -12.95 0.28 -11.99
CA ALA A 72 -12.71 1.43 -12.86
C ALA A 72 -11.84 1.04 -14.07
N GLY A 73 -10.75 0.29 -13.86
CA GLY A 73 -9.90 -0.20 -14.94
C GLY A 73 -10.63 -1.15 -15.90
N ALA A 74 -11.42 -2.08 -15.36
CA ALA A 74 -12.24 -2.99 -16.18
C ALA A 74 -13.27 -2.21 -17.04
N SER A 75 -13.89 -1.18 -16.46
CA SER A 75 -14.83 -0.31 -17.19
C SER A 75 -14.13 0.47 -18.32
N MET A 76 -12.94 0.99 -18.07
CA MET A 76 -12.15 1.67 -19.10
C MET A 76 -11.82 0.75 -20.27
N LEU A 77 -11.47 -0.53 -20.01
CA LEU A 77 -11.20 -1.53 -21.03
C LEU A 77 -12.44 -1.89 -21.83
N ALA A 78 -13.60 -1.99 -21.18
CA ALA A 78 -14.87 -2.30 -21.83
C ALA A 78 -15.35 -1.17 -22.74
N LEU A 79 -15.08 0.08 -22.37
CA LEU A 79 -15.53 1.26 -23.11
C LEU A 79 -14.62 1.64 -24.29
N ASP A 80 -13.33 1.33 -24.20
CA ASP A 80 -12.35 1.72 -25.22
C ASP A 80 -11.27 0.64 -25.39
N GLY A 81 -11.27 -0.02 -26.54
CA GLY A 81 -10.31 -1.07 -26.89
C GLY A 81 -8.85 -0.59 -26.97
N ALA A 82 -8.60 0.71 -27.19
CA ALA A 82 -7.25 1.27 -27.19
C ALA A 82 -6.55 1.14 -25.81
N ASN A 83 -7.31 1.05 -24.72
CA ASN A 83 -6.79 0.84 -23.40
C ASN A 83 -6.11 -0.54 -23.20
N TRP A 84 -6.38 -1.52 -24.05
CA TRP A 84 -5.75 -2.84 -23.97
C TRP A 84 -4.23 -2.80 -24.18
N GLU A 85 -3.75 -2.01 -25.12
CA GLU A 85 -2.30 -1.85 -25.34
C GLU A 85 -1.64 -1.19 -24.13
N ARG A 86 -2.29 -0.18 -23.57
CA ARG A 86 -1.83 0.49 -22.36
C ARG A 86 -1.76 -0.48 -21.19
N LEU A 87 -2.79 -1.30 -20.99
CA LEU A 87 -2.82 -2.32 -19.94
C LEU A 87 -1.67 -3.31 -20.10
N ARG A 88 -1.44 -3.83 -21.30
CA ARG A 88 -0.36 -4.79 -21.56
C ARG A 88 1.04 -4.22 -21.31
N SER A 89 1.23 -2.91 -21.39
CA SER A 89 2.50 -2.26 -21.11
C SER A 89 2.81 -2.10 -19.62
N ILE A 90 1.80 -2.19 -18.75
CA ILE A 90 1.95 -1.94 -17.32
C ILE A 90 2.84 -2.97 -16.63
N PRO A 91 2.67 -4.31 -16.82
CA PRO A 91 3.48 -5.31 -16.14
C PRO A 91 4.99 -5.13 -16.35
N ALA A 92 5.40 -4.70 -17.54
CA ALA A 92 6.82 -4.45 -17.84
C ALA A 92 7.44 -3.29 -17.02
N LYS A 93 6.59 -2.43 -16.44
CA LYS A 93 7.00 -1.30 -15.58
C LYS A 93 6.92 -1.62 -14.10
N CYS A 94 6.32 -2.75 -13.75
CA CYS A 94 6.15 -3.19 -12.37
C CYS A 94 7.32 -4.10 -11.97
N ARG A 95 7.73 -3.97 -10.71
CA ARG A 95 8.61 -4.94 -10.04
C ARG A 95 7.90 -5.40 -8.79
N ASP A 96 7.81 -6.69 -8.62
CA ASP A 96 7.36 -7.31 -7.39
C ASP A 96 8.53 -7.54 -6.43
N ILE A 97 8.25 -7.53 -5.16
CA ILE A 97 9.18 -7.88 -4.10
C ILE A 97 8.52 -8.98 -3.27
N GLU A 98 9.11 -10.18 -3.31
CA GLU A 98 8.70 -11.27 -2.43
C GLU A 98 9.13 -10.93 -1.00
N LEU A 99 8.15 -10.77 -0.11
CA LEU A 99 8.40 -10.43 1.29
C LEU A 99 8.60 -11.67 2.17
N SER A 100 8.08 -12.81 1.72
CA SER A 100 8.19 -14.08 2.46
C SER A 100 9.66 -14.52 2.55
N GLY A 101 10.10 -14.88 3.76
CA GLY A 101 11.46 -15.33 4.00
C GLY A 101 12.55 -14.25 3.96
N ARG A 102 12.18 -12.98 3.94
CA ARG A 102 13.15 -11.86 4.05
C ARG A 102 13.37 -11.47 5.51
N ASP A 103 14.61 -11.39 5.91
CA ASP A 103 14.98 -10.99 7.28
C ASP A 103 14.60 -9.53 7.56
N ASP A 104 14.82 -8.63 6.61
CA ASP A 104 14.45 -7.21 6.74
C ASP A 104 12.93 -7.00 6.89
N PHE A 105 12.12 -7.82 6.22
CA PHE A 105 10.66 -7.80 6.43
C PHE A 105 10.27 -8.38 7.78
N ALA A 106 10.88 -9.48 8.22
CA ALA A 106 10.62 -10.07 9.53
C ALA A 106 10.94 -9.09 10.68
N ASP A 107 12.06 -8.39 10.59
CA ASP A 107 12.45 -7.35 11.53
C ASP A 107 11.45 -6.18 11.50
N ALA A 108 11.15 -5.65 10.31
CA ALA A 108 10.18 -4.57 10.15
C ALA A 108 8.77 -4.94 10.65
N PHE A 109 8.34 -6.18 10.41
CA PHE A 109 7.08 -6.70 10.92
C PHE A 109 7.06 -6.73 12.45
N THR A 110 8.12 -7.26 13.07
CA THR A 110 8.24 -7.37 14.52
C THR A 110 8.25 -6.01 15.19
N ASP A 111 9.02 -5.07 14.66
CA ASP A 111 9.10 -3.67 15.15
C ASP A 111 7.74 -2.97 15.13
N ASN A 112 6.87 -3.36 14.21
CA ASN A 112 5.55 -2.74 14.03
C ASN A 112 4.39 -3.51 14.70
N LEU A 113 4.64 -4.53 15.52
CA LEU A 113 3.57 -5.28 16.19
C LEU A 113 2.85 -4.49 17.29
N THR A 114 3.53 -3.54 17.93
CA THR A 114 2.94 -2.66 18.94
C THR A 114 2.37 -1.38 18.32
N PHE A 115 1.42 -0.77 19.02
CA PHE A 115 0.89 0.53 18.63
C PHE A 115 1.82 1.67 19.04
#